data_b6336c95cc979b33046096618a22cb45
#
_entry.id   b6336c95cc979b33046096618a22cb45
#
_cell.length_a   1.000
_cell.length_b   1.000
_cell.length_c   1.000
_cell.angle_alpha   90.00
_cell.angle_beta   90.00
_cell.angle_gamma   90.00
#
_symmetry.space_group_name_H-M   'P 1'
#
loop_
_entity.id
_entity.type
_entity.pdbx_description
1 polymer ?
#
loop_
_entity_poly.entity_id
_entity_poly.type
_entity_poly.pdbx_seq_one_letter_code
_entity_poly.pdbx_strand_id
1 'polypeptide(L)' 'MKFKAENGQIELIKLLKVTGLCSTGGMAKVVTEEGLVKVDGEVEYRKRRKIKKGQQVEFEGNIILLE' A
#
# COMPACT_ATOMS: atom_id res chain seq x y z
N MET A 1 -6.78 9.63 1.72
CA MET A 1 -5.36 10.02 1.93
C MET A 1 -4.63 10.03 0.60
N LYS A 2 -3.81 11.04 0.38
CA LYS A 2 -3.01 11.12 -0.84
C LYS A 2 -1.53 11.01 -0.49
N PHE A 3 -0.78 10.34 -1.34
CA PHE A 3 0.66 10.15 -1.13
C PHE A 3 1.39 10.38 -2.44
N LYS A 4 2.41 11.22 -2.41
CA LYS A 4 3.24 11.50 -3.58
C LYS A 4 4.55 10.72 -3.48
N ALA A 5 4.76 9.77 -4.39
CA ALA A 5 6.00 9.02 -4.45
C ALA A 5 7.05 9.81 -5.24
N GLU A 6 8.28 9.88 -4.74
CA GLU A 6 9.35 10.67 -5.35
C GLU A 6 9.61 10.29 -6.81
N ASN A 7 9.59 9.00 -7.10
CA ASN A 7 9.86 8.48 -8.44
C ASN A 7 8.61 8.01 -9.16
N GLY A 8 7.44 8.44 -8.70
CA GLY A 8 6.16 8.04 -9.28
C GLY A 8 5.74 6.62 -8.92
N GLN A 9 6.47 5.94 -8.06
CA GLN A 9 6.12 4.59 -7.59
C GLN A 9 6.75 4.30 -6.25
N ILE A 10 6.14 3.36 -5.50
CA ILE A 10 6.62 2.93 -4.19
C ILE A 10 6.19 1.49 -3.94
N GLU A 11 7.01 0.69 -3.27
CA GLU A 11 6.62 -0.67 -2.91
C GLU A 11 5.45 -0.66 -1.93
N LEU A 12 4.53 -1.61 -2.08
CA LEU A 12 3.30 -1.67 -1.28
C LEU A 12 3.56 -1.66 0.23
N ILE A 13 4.45 -2.52 0.72
CA ILE A 13 4.72 -2.57 2.16
C ILE A 13 5.36 -1.27 2.66
N LYS A 14 6.17 -0.63 1.84
CA LYS A 14 6.79 0.64 2.22
C LYS A 14 5.72 1.73 2.30
N LEU A 15 4.79 1.74 1.36
CA LEU A 15 3.68 2.70 1.37
C LEU A 15 2.84 2.55 2.63
N LEU A 16 2.49 1.32 3.01
CA LEU A 16 1.71 1.06 4.23
C LEU A 16 2.44 1.55 5.48
N LYS A 17 3.76 1.41 5.50
CA LYS A 17 4.58 1.85 6.64
C LYS A 17 4.69 3.37 6.70
N VAL A 18 5.06 4.02 5.60
CA VAL A 18 5.29 5.48 5.62
C VAL A 18 4.03 6.29 5.82
N THR A 19 2.87 5.75 5.44
CA THR A 19 1.59 6.42 5.68
C THR A 19 1.06 6.19 7.09
N GLY A 20 1.71 5.34 7.88
CA GLY A 20 1.30 5.05 9.24
C GLY A 20 0.17 4.04 9.38
N LEU A 21 -0.34 3.48 8.28
CA LEU A 21 -1.39 2.46 8.34
C LEU A 21 -0.87 1.17 8.97
N CYS A 22 0.41 0.88 8.76
CA CYS A 22 1.10 -0.20 9.47
C CYS A 22 2.27 0.42 10.22
N SER A 23 2.46 0.02 11.47
CA SER A 23 3.51 0.61 12.31
C SER A 23 4.91 0.11 11.95
N THR A 24 5.02 -1.08 11.33
CA THR A 24 6.31 -1.64 10.92
C THR A 24 6.20 -2.28 9.55
N GLY A 25 7.35 -2.50 8.90
CA GLY A 25 7.40 -3.25 7.64
C GLY A 25 6.96 -4.69 7.82
N GLY A 26 7.25 -5.30 8.99
CA GLY A 26 6.81 -6.66 9.28
C GLY A 26 5.29 -6.77 9.34
N MET A 27 4.62 -5.80 9.95
CA MET A 27 3.16 -5.77 9.97
C MET A 27 2.60 -5.60 8.56
N ALA A 28 3.18 -4.70 7.77
CA ALA A 28 2.75 -4.48 6.40
C ALA A 28 2.87 -5.77 5.56
N LYS A 29 3.94 -6.53 5.77
CA LYS A 29 4.14 -7.81 5.10
C LYS A 29 3.03 -8.80 5.48
N VAL A 30 2.75 -8.94 6.78
CA VAL A 30 1.75 -9.89 7.26
C VAL A 30 0.38 -9.57 6.71
N VAL A 31 -0.08 -8.32 6.81
CA VAL A 31 -1.42 -7.96 6.35
C VAL A 31 -1.56 -8.11 4.84
N THR A 32 -0.49 -7.87 4.09
CA THR A 32 -0.51 -8.07 2.64
C THR A 32 -0.64 -9.56 2.31
N GLU A 33 0.13 -10.40 2.97
CA GLU A 33 0.10 -11.84 2.72
C GLU A 33 -1.22 -12.48 3.16
N GLU A 34 -1.91 -11.88 4.12
CA GLU A 34 -3.22 -12.35 4.57
C GLU A 34 -4.38 -11.89 3.70
N GLY A 35 -4.11 -11.12 2.64
CA GLY A 35 -5.15 -10.67 1.72
C GLY A 35 -5.99 -9.51 2.25
N LEU A 36 -5.46 -8.74 3.20
CA LEU A 36 -6.18 -7.62 3.82
C LEU A 36 -5.97 -6.31 3.08
N VAL A 37 -5.14 -6.30 2.05
CA VAL A 37 -4.78 -5.11 1.30
C VAL A 37 -5.28 -5.23 -0.14
N LYS A 38 -5.88 -4.16 -0.65
CA LYS A 38 -6.37 -4.10 -2.03
C LYS A 38 -5.63 -3.03 -2.80
N VAL A 39 -5.36 -3.30 -4.07
CA VAL A 39 -4.82 -2.33 -5.01
C VAL A 39 -5.83 -2.17 -6.14
N ASP A 40 -6.33 -0.95 -6.33
CA ASP A 40 -7.35 -0.66 -7.33
C ASP A 40 -8.57 -1.59 -7.20
N GLY A 41 -8.97 -1.87 -5.96
CA GLY A 41 -10.16 -2.68 -5.68
C GLY A 41 -9.93 -4.19 -5.67
N GLU A 42 -8.74 -4.66 -6.00
CA GLU A 42 -8.41 -6.08 -6.03
C GLU A 42 -7.41 -6.45 -4.93
N VAL A 43 -7.62 -7.60 -4.29
CA VAL A 43 -6.71 -8.08 -3.25
C VAL A 43 -5.32 -8.30 -3.84
N GLU A 44 -4.32 -7.76 -3.16
CA GLU A 44 -2.93 -7.92 -3.57
C GLU A 44 -2.15 -8.65 -2.50
N TYR A 45 -1.52 -9.77 -2.87
CA TYR A 45 -0.72 -10.60 -1.96
C TYR A 45 0.77 -10.32 -2.07
N ARG A 46 1.20 -9.66 -3.13
CA ARG A 46 2.64 -9.40 -3.38
C ARG A 46 3.09 -8.18 -2.59
N LYS A 47 3.83 -8.39 -1.53
CA LYS A 47 4.29 -7.33 -0.64
C LYS A 47 5.22 -6.32 -1.31
N ARG A 48 5.93 -6.74 -2.33
CA ARG A 48 6.87 -5.88 -3.06
C ARG A 48 6.31 -5.30 -4.35
N ARG A 49 5.01 -5.45 -4.58
CA ARG A 49 4.41 -4.82 -5.75
C ARG A 49 4.65 -3.32 -5.71
N LYS A 50 5.07 -2.76 -6.83
CA LYS A 50 5.25 -1.31 -6.95
C LYS A 50 3.92 -0.67 -7.30
N ILE A 51 3.52 0.27 -6.45
CA ILE A 51 2.29 1.05 -6.64
C ILE A 51 2.68 2.31 -7.37
N LYS A 52 1.97 2.60 -8.46
CA LYS A 52 2.30 3.70 -9.35
C LYS A 52 1.30 4.84 -9.23
N LYS A 53 1.71 6.01 -9.70
CA LYS A 53 0.84 7.18 -9.77
C LYS A 53 -0.51 6.83 -10.39
N GLY A 54 -1.59 7.28 -9.75
CA GLY A 54 -2.95 7.02 -10.20
C GLY A 54 -3.58 5.76 -9.61
N GLN A 55 -2.80 4.89 -8.96
CA GLN A 55 -3.34 3.71 -8.31
C GLN A 55 -3.78 4.02 -6.89
N GLN A 56 -4.71 3.21 -6.37
CA GLN A 56 -5.20 3.32 -5.00
C GLN A 56 -4.86 2.07 -4.21
N VAL A 57 -4.52 2.26 -2.94
CA VAL A 57 -4.32 1.15 -2.00
C VAL A 57 -5.33 1.29 -0.89
N GLU A 58 -6.01 0.19 -0.54
CA GLU A 58 -7.01 0.18 0.52
C GLU A 58 -6.61 -0.82 1.60
N PHE A 59 -6.69 -0.39 2.85
CA PHE A 59 -6.42 -1.22 4.01
C PHE A 59 -7.25 -0.69 5.19
N GLU A 60 -8.04 -1.57 5.81
CA GLU A 60 -8.88 -1.26 6.98
C GLU A 60 -9.77 -0.02 6.78
N GLY A 61 -10.38 0.10 5.60
CA GLY A 61 -11.26 1.22 5.29
C GLY A 61 -10.55 2.51 4.92
N ASN A 62 -9.21 2.54 4.98
CA ASN A 62 -8.42 3.69 4.56
C ASN A 62 -8.02 3.52 3.10
N ILE A 63 -8.10 4.59 2.34
CA ILE A 63 -7.71 4.59 0.93
C ILE A 63 -6.56 5.56 0.73
N ILE A 64 -5.49 5.10 0.08
CA ILE A 64 -4.34 5.91 -0.27
C ILE A 64 -4.32 6.07 -1.78
N LEU A 65 -4.39 7.30 -2.26
CA LEU A 65 -4.27 7.58 -3.69
C LEU A 65 -2.83 8.02 -3.99
N LEU A 66 -2.18 7.36 -4.93
CA LEU A 66 -0.83 7.72 -5.37
C LEU A 66 -0.90 8.86 -6.37
N GLU A 67 -0.17 9.92 -6.07
CA GLU A 67 -0.07 11.10 -6.93
C GLU A 67 1.25 11.15 -7.68
#